data_45efc7171aa0068df171862992b10671
#
_entry.id   45efc7171aa0068df171862992b10671
#
_cell.length_a   1.000
_cell.length_b   1.000
_cell.length_c   1.000
_cell.angle_alpha   90.00
_cell.angle_beta   90.00
_cell.angle_gamma   90.00
#
_symmetry.space_group_name_H-M   'P 1'
#
loop_
_entity.id
_entity.type
_entity.pdbx_description
1 polymer ?
#
loop_
_entity_poly.entity_id
_entity_poly.type
_entity_poly.pdbx_seq_one_letter_code
_entity_poly.pdbx_strand_id
1 'polypeptide(L)'
;MSFTAVSRNFTVKVVAALVAVAMVFGGIMLASAKDASADPNRDRLRPGCEWDPYNWWVQYCQVFSPAMNRNIPVQIKAATGGGDASLYMLDGLWGFNKGASGWIWSGHIAQTFANDNITLVAPAAGDGSFYADWNAPAVTAEGVKTQKWETFLTQELPVYLQREFGVNPNRNAIAGLSMGAAAAVSLAARHRDQFKQVTSLSGYYQMSNPVVATGATAMVASTGVVNPTGMWGLPVPASEQWRAHDPSLQLDQLRGLPMYVSSAQGVQSLWSDPEVLNRPVPQLPDTVWRAVMESVSRASTQRFEQDARAAGLNAQFVYSPNGIHSWELWGRDAALARPHILGALGL
;
A
#
# COMPACT_ATOMS: atom_id res chain seq x y z
N MET A 1 14.85 4.68 -77.39
CA MET A 1 15.54 3.62 -76.64
C MET A 1 15.32 3.87 -75.16
N SER A 2 14.42 3.26 -74.70
CA SER A 2 14.05 2.38 -73.63
C SER A 2 14.66 2.75 -72.23
N PHE A 3 13.86 3.47 -71.43
CA PHE A 3 14.10 3.78 -69.98
C PHE A 3 13.02 3.22 -69.11
N THR A 4 12.28 2.19 -69.50
CA THR A 4 11.09 1.70 -68.81
C THR A 4 11.21 0.28 -68.19
N ALA A 5 12.36 -0.36 -68.24
CA ALA A 5 12.51 -1.77 -67.81
C ALA A 5 13.21 -1.97 -66.42
N VAL A 6 13.86 -0.97 -65.86
CA VAL A 6 14.61 -1.13 -64.61
C VAL A 6 13.78 -0.83 -63.34
N SER A 7 12.70 -0.07 -63.47
CA SER A 7 11.88 0.38 -62.31
C SER A 7 10.95 -0.71 -61.76
N ARG A 8 10.52 -1.68 -62.54
CA ARG A 8 9.53 -2.68 -62.14
C ARG A 8 10.07 -3.82 -61.24
N ASN A 9 11.34 -4.15 -61.41
CA ASN A 9 11.95 -5.26 -60.67
C ASN A 9 12.46 -4.83 -59.28
N PHE A 10 12.67 -3.53 -59.05
CA PHE A 10 13.11 -3.04 -57.76
C PHE A 10 11.94 -2.92 -56.77
N THR A 11 10.79 -2.50 -57.26
CA THR A 11 9.57 -2.34 -56.43
C THR A 11 9.02 -3.70 -55.97
N VAL A 12 9.08 -4.74 -56.80
CA VAL A 12 8.62 -6.09 -56.46
C VAL A 12 9.52 -6.75 -55.39
N LYS A 13 10.84 -6.53 -55.47
CA LYS A 13 11.79 -7.10 -54.50
C LYS A 13 11.71 -6.40 -53.13
N VAL A 14 11.43 -5.10 -53.09
CA VAL A 14 11.26 -4.34 -51.80
C VAL A 14 9.94 -4.70 -51.13
N VAL A 15 8.86 -4.90 -51.90
CA VAL A 15 7.56 -5.32 -51.33
C VAL A 15 7.63 -6.77 -50.82
N ALA A 16 8.34 -7.67 -51.51
CA ALA A 16 8.54 -9.04 -51.05
C ALA A 16 9.41 -9.13 -49.79
N ALA A 17 10.40 -8.24 -49.62
CA ALA A 17 11.23 -8.16 -48.43
C ALA A 17 10.46 -7.59 -47.22
N LEU A 18 9.59 -6.59 -47.43
CA LEU A 18 8.75 -6.01 -46.36
C LEU A 18 7.65 -6.97 -45.90
N VAL A 19 7.08 -7.77 -46.80
CA VAL A 19 6.09 -8.80 -46.42
C VAL A 19 6.76 -9.96 -45.69
N ALA A 20 7.97 -10.36 -46.05
CA ALA A 20 8.72 -11.40 -45.33
C ALA A 20 9.14 -10.93 -43.91
N VAL A 21 9.54 -9.67 -43.74
CA VAL A 21 9.87 -9.09 -42.44
C VAL A 21 8.62 -8.94 -41.54
N ALA A 22 7.48 -8.57 -42.16
CA ALA A 22 6.21 -8.50 -41.41
C ALA A 22 5.72 -9.88 -40.93
N MET A 23 5.96 -10.95 -41.71
CA MET A 23 5.62 -12.32 -41.30
C MET A 23 6.56 -12.87 -40.21
N VAL A 24 7.83 -12.50 -40.21
CA VAL A 24 8.80 -12.92 -39.21
C VAL A 24 8.52 -12.18 -37.88
N PHE A 25 8.16 -10.89 -37.89
CA PHE A 25 7.75 -10.16 -36.69
C PHE A 25 6.34 -10.53 -36.24
N GLY A 26 5.40 -10.81 -37.11
CA GLY A 26 4.07 -11.32 -36.79
C GLY A 26 4.09 -12.73 -36.20
N GLY A 27 4.99 -13.61 -36.69
CA GLY A 27 5.15 -14.97 -36.14
C GLY A 27 5.81 -15.03 -34.77
N ILE A 28 6.66 -14.06 -34.41
CA ILE A 28 7.30 -13.98 -33.08
C ILE A 28 6.34 -13.42 -32.03
N MET A 29 5.38 -12.57 -32.41
CA MET A 29 4.36 -12.06 -31.50
C MET A 29 3.25 -13.07 -31.21
N LEU A 30 3.06 -14.11 -32.04
CA LEU A 30 2.08 -15.18 -31.82
C LEU A 30 2.62 -16.36 -30.98
N ALA A 31 3.93 -16.42 -30.75
CA ALA A 31 4.54 -17.53 -29.98
C ALA A 31 4.71 -17.25 -28.48
N SER A 32 4.19 -16.15 -27.94
CA SER A 32 4.30 -15.77 -26.51
C SER A 32 2.97 -15.59 -25.77
N ALA A 33 1.85 -15.92 -26.39
CA ALA A 33 0.66 -16.26 -25.61
C ALA A 33 0.80 -17.72 -25.16
N LYS A 34 1.67 -17.99 -24.17
CA LYS A 34 1.42 -19.11 -23.28
C LYS A 34 0.00 -18.88 -22.77
N ASP A 35 -0.90 -19.79 -23.08
CA ASP A 35 -2.18 -19.89 -22.42
C ASP A 35 -1.88 -19.79 -20.92
N ALA A 36 -2.19 -18.64 -20.31
CA ALA A 36 -2.18 -18.53 -18.87
C ALA A 36 -3.27 -19.49 -18.43
N SER A 37 -2.88 -20.70 -17.98
CA SER A 37 -3.84 -21.69 -17.55
C SER A 37 -4.74 -21.01 -16.52
N ALA A 38 -6.06 -21.10 -16.71
CA ALA A 38 -7.05 -20.50 -15.82
C ALA A 38 -6.74 -20.95 -14.40
N ASP A 39 -6.55 -19.99 -13.48
CA ASP A 39 -6.37 -20.26 -12.06
C ASP A 39 -7.73 -20.26 -11.39
N PRO A 40 -8.23 -21.42 -10.95
CA PRO A 40 -9.62 -21.56 -10.45
C PRO A 40 -9.87 -20.76 -9.17
N ASN A 41 -8.82 -20.33 -8.47
CA ASN A 41 -8.96 -19.47 -7.30
C ASN A 41 -8.89 -18.00 -7.67
N ARG A 42 -7.83 -17.58 -8.38
CA ARG A 42 -7.61 -16.18 -8.77
C ARG A 42 -8.69 -15.67 -9.72
N ASP A 43 -9.08 -16.48 -10.70
CA ASP A 43 -9.97 -16.06 -11.78
C ASP A 43 -11.46 -16.17 -11.40
N ARG A 44 -11.78 -16.60 -10.18
CA ARG A 44 -13.14 -16.69 -9.67
C ARG A 44 -13.58 -15.40 -9.00
N LEU A 45 -14.64 -14.77 -9.53
CA LEU A 45 -15.32 -13.64 -8.87
C LEU A 45 -16.11 -14.15 -7.64
N ARG A 46 -15.92 -13.48 -6.50
CA ARG A 46 -16.60 -13.81 -5.24
C ARG A 46 -18.01 -13.18 -5.18
N PRO A 47 -18.95 -13.79 -4.45
CA PRO A 47 -20.28 -13.21 -4.25
C PRO A 47 -20.20 -11.81 -3.63
N GLY A 48 -20.96 -10.86 -4.17
CA GLY A 48 -20.98 -9.47 -3.69
C GLY A 48 -19.75 -8.62 -4.05
N CYS A 49 -18.88 -9.15 -4.91
CA CYS A 49 -17.78 -8.40 -5.50
C CYS A 49 -18.00 -8.14 -6.99
N GLU A 50 -17.29 -7.18 -7.52
CA GLU A 50 -17.21 -6.85 -8.95
C GLU A 50 -15.74 -6.89 -9.38
N TRP A 51 -15.46 -7.16 -10.67
CA TRP A 51 -14.11 -7.01 -11.18
C TRP A 51 -13.74 -5.53 -11.18
N ASP A 52 -12.59 -5.23 -10.56
CA ASP A 52 -12.09 -3.86 -10.51
C ASP A 52 -11.64 -3.41 -11.91
N PRO A 53 -11.96 -2.17 -12.33
CA PRO A 53 -11.52 -1.63 -13.62
C PRO A 53 -9.99 -1.59 -13.80
N TYR A 54 -9.23 -1.62 -12.72
CA TYR A 54 -7.77 -1.72 -12.76
C TYR A 54 -7.27 -3.04 -13.37
N ASN A 55 -8.10 -4.07 -13.42
CA ASN A 55 -7.75 -5.42 -13.83
C ASN A 55 -6.81 -6.17 -12.84
N TRP A 56 -5.87 -6.93 -13.35
CA TRP A 56 -4.93 -7.75 -12.56
C TRP A 56 -5.62 -8.66 -11.55
N TRP A 57 -6.82 -9.17 -11.91
CA TRP A 57 -7.66 -10.05 -11.09
C TRP A 57 -8.07 -9.44 -9.74
N VAL A 58 -8.01 -8.13 -9.62
CA VAL A 58 -8.52 -7.42 -8.45
C VAL A 58 -10.05 -7.43 -8.46
N GLN A 59 -10.63 -7.76 -7.32
CA GLN A 59 -12.06 -7.71 -7.08
C GLN A 59 -12.37 -6.56 -6.13
N TYR A 60 -13.36 -5.76 -6.46
CA TYR A 60 -13.88 -4.70 -5.62
C TYR A 60 -15.06 -5.25 -4.82
N CYS A 61 -14.87 -5.42 -3.51
CA CYS A 61 -15.83 -6.06 -2.63
C CYS A 61 -16.39 -5.07 -1.60
N GLN A 62 -17.69 -5.16 -1.32
CA GLN A 62 -18.34 -4.39 -0.26
C GLN A 62 -18.48 -5.28 0.99
N VAL A 63 -17.60 -5.06 1.97
CA VAL A 63 -17.58 -5.85 3.21
C VAL A 63 -18.32 -5.10 4.29
N PHE A 64 -19.45 -5.65 4.76
CA PHE A 64 -20.22 -5.03 5.83
C PHE A 64 -19.47 -5.10 7.16
N SER A 65 -19.33 -3.95 7.82
CA SER A 65 -18.78 -3.84 9.17
C SER A 65 -19.92 -3.61 10.17
N PRO A 66 -20.26 -4.59 11.00
CA PRO A 66 -21.21 -4.42 12.10
C PRO A 66 -20.79 -3.30 13.06
N ALA A 67 -19.50 -3.22 13.43
CA ALA A 67 -18.99 -2.21 14.38
C ALA A 67 -19.12 -0.77 13.84
N MET A 68 -19.02 -0.58 12.53
CA MET A 68 -19.16 0.71 11.86
C MET A 68 -20.54 0.93 11.23
N ASN A 69 -21.38 -0.11 11.21
CA ASN A 69 -22.71 -0.14 10.61
C ASN A 69 -22.74 0.41 9.15
N ARG A 70 -21.75 0.01 8.35
CA ARG A 70 -21.63 0.37 6.94
C ARG A 70 -20.81 -0.64 6.15
N ASN A 71 -20.99 -0.65 4.83
CA ASN A 71 -20.09 -1.35 3.93
C ASN A 71 -18.75 -0.62 3.83
N ILE A 72 -17.67 -1.40 3.91
CA ILE A 72 -16.30 -0.94 3.69
C ILE A 72 -15.85 -1.50 2.34
N PRO A 73 -15.44 -0.65 1.39
CA PRO A 73 -14.87 -1.13 0.15
C PRO A 73 -13.50 -1.75 0.40
N VAL A 74 -13.29 -2.94 -0.12
CA VAL A 74 -12.01 -3.66 -0.03
C VAL A 74 -11.64 -4.17 -1.42
N GLN A 75 -10.50 -3.77 -1.93
CA GLN A 75 -9.95 -4.33 -3.16
C GLN A 75 -9.13 -5.58 -2.82
N ILE A 76 -9.48 -6.71 -3.43
CA ILE A 76 -8.89 -8.01 -3.10
C ILE A 76 -8.45 -8.72 -4.37
N LYS A 77 -7.18 -9.15 -4.42
CA LYS A 77 -6.67 -10.09 -5.40
C LYS A 77 -6.46 -11.43 -4.72
N ALA A 78 -7.21 -12.45 -5.12
CA ALA A 78 -7.04 -13.79 -4.56
C ALA A 78 -5.67 -14.38 -4.88
N ALA A 79 -5.16 -15.22 -3.98
CA ALA A 79 -3.91 -15.94 -4.14
C ALA A 79 -3.89 -16.76 -5.43
N THR A 80 -2.79 -16.70 -6.17
CA THR A 80 -2.55 -17.57 -7.32
C THR A 80 -2.27 -18.99 -6.81
N GLY A 81 -3.05 -19.97 -7.25
CA GLY A 81 -2.93 -21.36 -6.76
C GLY A 81 -3.65 -21.65 -5.42
N GLY A 82 -4.43 -20.73 -4.86
CA GLY A 82 -5.31 -20.96 -3.71
C GLY A 82 -4.60 -21.04 -2.35
N GLY A 83 -3.48 -20.32 -2.18
CA GLY A 83 -2.82 -20.21 -0.87
C GLY A 83 -3.66 -19.47 0.17
N ASP A 84 -3.40 -19.76 1.44
CA ASP A 84 -4.15 -19.25 2.59
C ASP A 84 -3.50 -18.04 3.29
N ALA A 85 -2.36 -17.56 2.79
CA ALA A 85 -1.70 -16.36 3.30
C ALA A 85 -2.27 -15.07 2.70
N SER A 86 -2.19 -13.95 3.44
CA SER A 86 -2.56 -12.65 2.88
C SER A 86 -1.60 -11.52 3.26
N LEU A 87 -1.69 -10.42 2.49
CA LEU A 87 -1.05 -9.14 2.75
C LEU A 87 -2.13 -8.06 2.87
N TYR A 88 -2.29 -7.52 4.07
CA TYR A 88 -3.10 -6.33 4.32
C TYR A 88 -2.32 -5.07 3.97
N MET A 89 -2.95 -4.11 3.29
CA MET A 89 -2.27 -2.90 2.81
C MET A 89 -3.05 -1.65 3.23
N LEU A 90 -2.44 -0.82 4.06
CA LEU A 90 -3.04 0.36 4.66
C LEU A 90 -2.56 1.62 3.96
N ASP A 91 -3.49 2.41 3.42
CA ASP A 91 -3.23 3.67 2.73
C ASP A 91 -2.74 4.79 3.68
N GLY A 92 -2.29 5.88 3.10
CA GLY A 92 -1.98 7.12 3.79
C GLY A 92 -3.23 7.92 4.20
N LEU A 93 -3.00 9.14 4.67
CA LEU A 93 -4.01 9.97 5.32
C LEU A 93 -5.25 10.29 4.46
N TRP A 94 -5.04 10.62 3.19
CA TRP A 94 -6.13 11.03 2.28
C TRP A 94 -6.69 9.88 1.42
N GLY A 95 -6.20 8.63 1.64
CA GLY A 95 -6.55 7.53 0.76
C GLY A 95 -6.13 7.78 -0.69
N PHE A 96 -6.89 7.24 -1.63
CA PHE A 96 -6.65 7.49 -3.07
C PHE A 96 -7.87 8.13 -3.74
N ASN A 97 -8.98 7.41 -3.77
CA ASN A 97 -10.28 7.86 -4.25
C ASN A 97 -11.36 7.26 -3.35
N LYS A 98 -12.55 7.87 -3.31
CA LYS A 98 -13.68 7.33 -2.55
C LYS A 98 -13.95 5.89 -2.98
N GLY A 99 -13.48 4.93 -2.15
CA GLY A 99 -13.71 3.52 -2.36
C GLY A 99 -12.61 2.73 -3.07
N ALA A 100 -11.49 3.34 -3.46
CA ALA A 100 -10.32 2.65 -4.01
C ALA A 100 -9.07 2.90 -3.16
N SER A 101 -8.14 1.94 -3.16
CA SER A 101 -6.84 2.05 -2.50
C SER A 101 -5.76 2.46 -3.48
N GLY A 102 -4.90 3.37 -3.05
CA GLY A 102 -3.73 3.79 -3.82
C GLY A 102 -2.70 2.67 -3.99
N TRP A 103 -2.66 1.68 -3.12
CA TRP A 103 -1.81 0.49 -3.28
C TRP A 103 -2.07 -0.22 -4.61
N ILE A 104 -3.34 -0.35 -4.98
CA ILE A 104 -3.74 -0.99 -6.23
C ILE A 104 -3.47 -0.07 -7.42
N TRP A 105 -3.95 1.20 -7.35
CA TRP A 105 -3.97 2.10 -8.50
C TRP A 105 -2.65 2.80 -8.78
N SER A 106 -1.92 3.21 -7.74
CA SER A 106 -0.68 3.98 -7.87
C SER A 106 0.55 3.19 -7.44
N GLY A 107 0.42 2.28 -6.48
CA GLY A 107 1.48 1.42 -6.01
C GLY A 107 1.73 0.20 -6.88
N HIS A 108 0.83 -0.11 -7.81
CA HIS A 108 0.89 -1.25 -8.74
C HIS A 108 1.14 -2.61 -8.07
N ILE A 109 0.67 -2.74 -6.82
CA ILE A 109 0.99 -3.90 -6.00
C ILE A 109 0.41 -5.21 -6.55
N ALA A 110 -0.73 -5.15 -7.25
CA ALA A 110 -1.33 -6.30 -7.90
C ALA A 110 -0.44 -6.88 -9.01
N GLN A 111 0.33 -6.02 -9.71
CA GLN A 111 1.34 -6.43 -10.69
C GLN A 111 2.58 -7.00 -10.00
N THR A 112 3.07 -6.33 -8.95
CA THR A 112 4.25 -6.74 -8.17
C THR A 112 4.09 -8.16 -7.62
N PHE A 113 2.88 -8.54 -7.18
CA PHE A 113 2.54 -9.86 -6.65
C PHE A 113 1.68 -10.70 -7.61
N ALA A 114 1.78 -10.47 -8.94
CA ALA A 114 0.89 -11.11 -9.92
C ALA A 114 0.91 -12.64 -9.87
N ASN A 115 2.08 -13.22 -9.64
CA ASN A 115 2.32 -14.67 -9.67
C ASN A 115 2.49 -15.30 -8.28
N ASP A 116 2.32 -14.53 -7.21
CA ASP A 116 2.52 -15.03 -5.86
C ASP A 116 1.26 -15.68 -5.29
N ASN A 117 1.47 -16.75 -4.55
CA ASN A 117 0.41 -17.48 -3.87
C ASN A 117 -0.01 -16.78 -2.56
N ILE A 118 -0.37 -15.51 -2.66
CA ILE A 118 -0.78 -14.66 -1.55
C ILE A 118 -2.01 -13.83 -1.94
N THR A 119 -2.97 -13.72 -1.04
CA THR A 119 -4.13 -12.85 -1.21
C THR A 119 -3.76 -11.42 -0.83
N LEU A 120 -3.93 -10.47 -1.76
CA LEU A 120 -3.75 -9.04 -1.49
C LEU A 120 -5.07 -8.45 -0.99
N VAL A 121 -5.01 -7.67 0.09
CA VAL A 121 -6.18 -7.09 0.76
C VAL A 121 -5.94 -5.61 1.01
N ALA A 122 -6.61 -4.75 0.26
CA ALA A 122 -6.49 -3.29 0.32
C ALA A 122 -7.82 -2.65 0.74
N PRO A 123 -8.07 -2.47 2.05
CA PRO A 123 -9.24 -1.73 2.54
C PRO A 123 -9.13 -0.27 2.12
N ALA A 124 -10.22 0.30 1.58
CA ALA A 124 -10.29 1.69 1.16
C ALA A 124 -11.22 2.51 2.08
N ALA A 125 -11.28 3.83 1.86
CA ALA A 125 -12.09 4.77 2.65
C ALA A 125 -11.71 4.87 4.15
N GLY A 126 -10.43 4.61 4.45
CA GLY A 126 -9.86 4.78 5.78
C GLY A 126 -9.23 6.16 6.03
N ASP A 127 -9.62 7.17 5.28
CA ASP A 127 -9.06 8.52 5.31
C ASP A 127 -9.07 9.09 6.73
N GLY A 128 -7.92 9.55 7.20
CA GLY A 128 -7.77 10.15 8.52
C GLY A 128 -8.03 9.24 9.72
N SER A 129 -8.32 7.95 9.50
CA SER A 129 -8.76 7.04 10.56
C SER A 129 -7.64 6.54 11.47
N PHE A 130 -6.40 6.60 11.03
CA PHE A 130 -5.25 5.91 11.65
C PHE A 130 -5.49 4.41 11.85
N TYR A 131 -6.49 3.87 11.15
CA TYR A 131 -6.90 2.46 11.23
C TYR A 131 -7.15 1.99 12.67
N ALA A 132 -7.69 2.89 13.50
CA ALA A 132 -7.94 2.68 14.92
C ALA A 132 -9.42 2.76 15.27
N ASP A 133 -9.76 2.26 16.45
CA ASP A 133 -11.05 2.45 17.08
C ASP A 133 -11.07 3.79 17.81
N TRP A 134 -11.82 4.74 17.28
CA TRP A 134 -11.92 6.07 17.86
C TRP A 134 -12.76 6.09 19.15
N ASN A 135 -12.40 6.99 20.06
CA ASN A 135 -13.15 7.23 21.29
C ASN A 135 -14.54 7.85 21.03
N ALA A 136 -14.66 8.67 19.99
CA ALA A 136 -15.92 9.28 19.55
C ALA A 136 -16.03 9.21 18.03
N PRO A 137 -17.26 9.17 17.48
CA PRO A 137 -17.46 9.20 16.03
C PRO A 137 -16.82 10.44 15.39
N ALA A 138 -16.28 10.28 14.18
CA ALA A 138 -15.81 11.40 13.38
C ALA A 138 -16.98 12.23 12.87
N VAL A 139 -16.91 13.54 13.01
CA VAL A 139 -17.90 14.50 12.51
C VAL A 139 -17.31 15.20 11.29
N THR A 140 -17.97 15.12 10.15
CA THR A 140 -17.58 15.77 8.88
C THR A 140 -18.76 16.51 8.29
N ALA A 141 -18.54 17.29 7.23
CA ALA A 141 -19.61 17.91 6.47
C ALA A 141 -20.60 16.89 5.84
N GLU A 142 -20.15 15.66 5.61
CA GLU A 142 -20.96 14.56 5.05
C GLU A 142 -21.78 13.83 6.15
N GLY A 143 -21.59 14.16 7.44
CA GLY A 143 -22.27 13.56 8.58
C GLY A 143 -21.34 12.95 9.60
N VAL A 144 -21.92 12.12 10.47
CA VAL A 144 -21.25 11.45 11.58
C VAL A 144 -20.90 10.01 11.20
N LYS A 145 -19.63 9.64 11.35
CA LYS A 145 -19.12 8.30 10.96
C LYS A 145 -18.43 7.63 12.14
N THR A 146 -18.93 6.48 12.56
CA THR A 146 -18.24 5.63 13.54
C THR A 146 -16.95 5.10 12.93
N GLN A 147 -15.84 5.22 13.66
CA GLN A 147 -14.52 4.73 13.24
C GLN A 147 -14.11 3.57 14.17
N LYS A 148 -14.24 2.35 13.69
CA LYS A 148 -13.88 1.10 14.37
C LYS A 148 -12.99 0.24 13.45
N TRP A 149 -11.93 0.86 12.97
CA TRP A 149 -11.06 0.26 11.96
C TRP A 149 -10.21 -0.88 12.50
N GLU A 150 -9.73 -0.79 13.74
CA GLU A 150 -9.01 -1.90 14.36
C GLU A 150 -9.93 -3.13 14.50
N THR A 151 -11.14 -2.93 15.03
CA THR A 151 -12.17 -4.00 15.10
C THR A 151 -12.45 -4.59 13.71
N PHE A 152 -12.62 -3.73 12.69
CA PHE A 152 -12.85 -4.21 11.32
C PHE A 152 -11.71 -5.07 10.80
N LEU A 153 -10.47 -4.59 10.90
CA LEU A 153 -9.28 -5.24 10.34
C LEU A 153 -8.90 -6.54 11.06
N THR A 154 -9.25 -6.66 12.35
CA THR A 154 -8.77 -7.76 13.19
C THR A 154 -9.85 -8.75 13.60
N GLN A 155 -11.12 -8.37 13.53
CA GLN A 155 -12.23 -9.24 13.96
C GLN A 155 -13.25 -9.51 12.85
N GLU A 156 -13.57 -8.52 12.01
CA GLU A 156 -14.64 -8.64 11.02
C GLU A 156 -14.11 -9.08 9.64
N LEU A 157 -13.11 -8.39 9.12
CA LEU A 157 -12.51 -8.67 7.81
C LEU A 157 -11.85 -10.06 7.75
N PRO A 158 -11.15 -10.57 8.77
CA PRO A 158 -10.60 -11.93 8.73
C PRO A 158 -11.65 -13.00 8.54
N VAL A 159 -12.83 -12.87 9.15
CA VAL A 159 -13.95 -13.81 8.99
C VAL A 159 -14.46 -13.82 7.55
N TYR A 160 -14.61 -12.64 6.95
CA TYR A 160 -14.98 -12.50 5.55
C TYR A 160 -13.95 -13.14 4.62
N LEU A 161 -12.66 -12.84 4.83
CA LEU A 161 -11.56 -13.35 4.00
C LEU A 161 -11.42 -14.87 4.11
N GLN A 162 -11.59 -15.44 5.31
CA GLN A 162 -11.56 -16.89 5.51
C GLN A 162 -12.68 -17.56 4.73
N ARG A 163 -13.90 -17.04 4.84
CA ARG A 163 -15.09 -17.63 4.19
C ARG A 163 -15.03 -17.52 2.66
N GLU A 164 -14.69 -16.34 2.12
CA GLU A 164 -14.81 -16.07 0.68
C GLU A 164 -13.52 -16.35 -0.09
N PHE A 165 -12.36 -16.18 0.54
CA PHE A 165 -11.06 -16.26 -0.11
C PHE A 165 -10.17 -17.39 0.43
N GLY A 166 -10.59 -18.10 1.47
CA GLY A 166 -9.83 -19.21 2.09
C GLY A 166 -8.60 -18.72 2.89
N VAL A 167 -8.53 -17.43 3.24
CA VAL A 167 -7.40 -16.87 3.99
C VAL A 167 -7.40 -17.39 5.41
N ASN A 168 -6.22 -17.82 5.88
CA ASN A 168 -6.01 -18.19 7.27
C ASN A 168 -5.89 -16.91 8.13
N PRO A 169 -6.76 -16.69 9.13
CA PRO A 169 -6.73 -15.49 9.97
C PRO A 169 -5.39 -15.26 10.67
N ASN A 170 -4.58 -16.30 10.84
CA ASN A 170 -3.32 -16.26 11.58
C ASN A 170 -2.08 -16.34 10.68
N ARG A 171 -2.23 -16.19 9.35
CA ARG A 171 -1.12 -16.25 8.38
C ARG A 171 -1.10 -15.01 7.47
N ASN A 172 -0.91 -13.86 8.07
CA ASN A 172 -0.97 -12.59 7.33
C ASN A 172 0.27 -11.74 7.56
N ALA A 173 0.64 -10.97 6.55
CA ALA A 173 1.50 -9.80 6.67
C ALA A 173 0.66 -8.53 6.64
N ILE A 174 1.20 -7.44 7.15
CA ILE A 174 0.59 -6.12 7.07
C ILE A 174 1.60 -5.10 6.54
N ALA A 175 1.19 -4.32 5.56
CA ALA A 175 1.95 -3.21 5.01
C ALA A 175 1.19 -1.91 5.20
N GLY A 176 1.91 -0.82 5.38
CA GLY A 176 1.32 0.51 5.43
C GLY A 176 2.29 1.57 4.97
N LEU A 177 1.75 2.70 4.52
CA LEU A 177 2.53 3.87 4.14
C LEU A 177 2.04 5.12 4.89
N SER A 178 2.95 6.04 5.21
CA SER A 178 2.58 7.31 5.86
C SER A 178 1.77 7.08 7.15
N MET A 179 0.53 7.57 7.24
CA MET A 179 -0.42 7.26 8.32
C MET A 179 -0.58 5.75 8.54
N GLY A 180 -0.76 5.00 7.46
CA GLY A 180 -0.91 3.55 7.50
C GLY A 180 0.35 2.82 7.97
N ALA A 181 1.53 3.42 7.82
CA ALA A 181 2.81 2.83 8.26
C ALA A 181 2.89 2.68 9.79
N ALA A 182 2.58 3.74 10.54
CA ALA A 182 2.50 3.69 12.00
C ALA A 182 1.38 2.75 12.47
N ALA A 183 0.22 2.81 11.79
CA ALA A 183 -0.91 1.94 12.08
C ALA A 183 -0.55 0.45 11.88
N ALA A 184 0.14 0.11 10.79
CA ALA A 184 0.57 -1.26 10.51
C ALA A 184 1.50 -1.80 11.60
N VAL A 185 2.48 -1.01 12.07
CA VAL A 185 3.38 -1.41 13.16
C VAL A 185 2.61 -1.60 14.46
N SER A 186 1.75 -0.65 14.81
CA SER A 186 0.96 -0.72 16.06
C SER A 186 -0.05 -1.88 16.04
N LEU A 187 -0.73 -2.13 14.92
CA LEU A 187 -1.63 -3.29 14.77
C LEU A 187 -0.86 -4.61 14.87
N ALA A 188 0.30 -4.72 14.20
CA ALA A 188 1.13 -5.92 14.27
C ALA A 188 1.68 -6.18 15.69
N ALA A 189 1.99 -5.13 16.45
CA ALA A 189 2.40 -5.24 17.85
C ALA A 189 1.30 -5.82 18.73
N ARG A 190 0.05 -5.38 18.53
CA ARG A 190 -1.11 -5.76 19.37
C ARG A 190 -1.82 -7.05 18.92
N HIS A 191 -1.65 -7.45 17.65
CA HIS A 191 -2.31 -8.61 17.03
C HIS A 191 -1.30 -9.60 16.45
N ARG A 192 -0.36 -10.09 17.30
CA ARG A 192 0.73 -11.00 16.93
C ARG A 192 0.25 -12.35 16.38
N ASP A 193 -0.93 -12.79 16.80
CA ASP A 193 -1.51 -14.03 16.29
C ASP A 193 -1.96 -13.89 14.84
N GLN A 194 -2.42 -12.72 14.45
CA GLN A 194 -2.87 -12.42 13.09
C GLN A 194 -1.71 -12.10 12.15
N PHE A 195 -0.77 -11.21 12.57
CA PHE A 195 0.27 -10.69 11.70
C PHE A 195 1.65 -11.30 12.00
N LYS A 196 2.28 -11.86 10.98
CA LYS A 196 3.58 -12.56 11.03
C LYS A 196 4.74 -11.71 10.50
N GLN A 197 4.44 -10.59 9.84
CA GLN A 197 5.41 -9.65 9.29
C GLN A 197 4.78 -8.27 9.17
N VAL A 198 5.59 -7.21 9.33
CA VAL A 198 5.16 -5.84 9.06
C VAL A 198 6.12 -5.14 8.07
N THR A 199 5.53 -4.48 7.08
CA THR A 199 6.20 -3.56 6.15
C THR A 199 5.70 -2.14 6.41
N SER A 200 6.60 -1.21 6.72
CA SER A 200 6.26 0.15 7.10
C SER A 200 7.05 1.15 6.26
N LEU A 201 6.35 1.89 5.41
CA LEU A 201 6.96 2.80 4.43
C LEU A 201 6.66 4.26 4.79
N SER A 202 7.70 5.06 4.96
CA SER A 202 7.60 6.50 5.25
C SER A 202 6.71 6.82 6.47
N GLY A 203 6.93 6.11 7.59
CA GLY A 203 6.08 6.19 8.80
C GLY A 203 6.49 7.27 9.80
N TYR A 204 5.62 7.47 10.78
CA TYR A 204 5.80 8.34 11.95
C TYR A 204 5.58 7.51 13.21
N TYR A 205 6.64 7.24 13.99
CA TYR A 205 6.58 6.17 15.01
C TYR A 205 6.47 6.67 16.46
N GLN A 206 6.72 7.96 16.72
CA GLN A 206 6.63 8.57 18.04
C GLN A 206 5.27 9.29 18.22
N MET A 207 4.18 8.53 18.11
CA MET A 207 2.83 9.08 18.04
C MET A 207 2.38 9.84 19.29
N SER A 208 2.93 9.51 20.47
CA SER A 208 2.65 10.22 21.73
C SER A 208 3.57 11.43 21.99
N ASN A 209 4.52 11.70 21.10
CA ASN A 209 5.32 12.92 21.16
C ASN A 209 4.41 14.14 20.92
N PRO A 210 4.47 15.19 21.75
CA PRO A 210 3.56 16.35 21.64
C PRO A 210 3.51 16.99 20.26
N VAL A 211 4.66 17.11 19.57
CA VAL A 211 4.73 17.71 18.24
C VAL A 211 4.08 16.79 17.21
N VAL A 212 4.39 15.49 17.24
CA VAL A 212 3.82 14.49 16.33
C VAL A 212 2.32 14.34 16.55
N ALA A 213 1.88 14.23 17.80
CA ALA A 213 0.45 14.11 18.16
C ALA A 213 -0.36 15.33 17.72
N THR A 214 0.19 16.55 17.91
CA THR A 214 -0.45 17.79 17.45
C THR A 214 -0.51 17.84 15.93
N GLY A 215 0.59 17.48 15.26
CA GLY A 215 0.65 17.39 13.81
C GLY A 215 -0.35 16.37 13.25
N ALA A 216 -0.42 15.18 13.81
CA ALA A 216 -1.37 14.14 13.42
C ALA A 216 -2.84 14.60 13.63
N THR A 217 -3.14 15.27 14.73
CA THR A 217 -4.47 15.87 14.98
C THR A 217 -4.83 16.91 13.93
N ALA A 218 -3.90 17.80 13.57
CA ALA A 218 -4.11 18.77 12.48
C ALA A 218 -4.28 18.11 11.12
N MET A 219 -3.54 17.05 10.85
CA MET A 219 -3.67 16.27 9.61
C MET A 219 -5.02 15.56 9.53
N VAL A 220 -5.54 15.00 10.63
CA VAL A 220 -6.91 14.46 10.68
C VAL A 220 -7.94 15.56 10.39
N ALA A 221 -7.77 16.75 10.95
CA ALA A 221 -8.66 17.89 10.64
C ALA A 221 -8.64 18.25 9.14
N SER A 222 -7.49 18.12 8.47
CA SER A 222 -7.36 18.42 7.03
C SER A 222 -8.14 17.45 6.13
N THR A 223 -8.59 16.29 6.64
CA THR A 223 -9.49 15.38 5.92
C THR A 223 -10.97 15.80 6.02
N GLY A 224 -11.27 16.96 6.61
CA GLY A 224 -12.63 17.46 6.81
C GLY A 224 -13.28 17.03 8.13
N VAL A 225 -12.53 16.39 9.03
CA VAL A 225 -13.02 16.04 10.38
C VAL A 225 -12.95 17.29 11.27
N VAL A 226 -14.09 17.70 11.82
CA VAL A 226 -14.20 18.90 12.67
C VAL A 226 -13.93 18.62 14.16
N ASN A 227 -13.91 17.36 14.58
CA ASN A 227 -13.58 16.92 15.92
C ASN A 227 -12.41 15.93 15.96
N PRO A 228 -11.21 16.30 15.50
CA PRO A 228 -10.08 15.36 15.33
C PRO A 228 -9.62 14.75 16.66
N THR A 229 -9.83 15.43 17.79
CA THR A 229 -9.58 14.88 19.13
C THR A 229 -10.51 13.73 19.53
N GLY A 230 -11.59 13.51 18.78
CA GLY A 230 -12.45 12.33 18.91
C GLY A 230 -11.73 11.01 18.63
N MET A 231 -10.59 11.06 17.94
CA MET A 231 -9.75 9.89 17.66
C MET A 231 -9.20 9.29 18.98
N TRP A 232 -8.31 10.00 19.64
CA TRP A 232 -7.59 9.50 20.82
C TRP A 232 -7.54 10.52 21.97
N GLY A 233 -8.42 11.54 21.99
CA GLY A 233 -8.40 12.61 22.96
C GLY A 233 -7.38 13.70 22.64
N LEU A 234 -7.07 14.53 23.64
CA LEU A 234 -6.12 15.62 23.48
C LEU A 234 -4.71 15.11 23.14
N PRO A 235 -3.99 15.77 22.21
CA PRO A 235 -2.62 15.41 21.87
C PRO A 235 -1.60 15.88 22.94
N VAL A 236 -1.96 16.88 23.75
CA VAL A 236 -1.07 17.46 24.78
C VAL A 236 -1.87 17.78 26.03
N PRO A 237 -1.52 17.19 27.21
CA PRO A 237 -0.65 16.01 27.31
C PRO A 237 -1.24 14.82 26.56
N ALA A 238 -0.39 14.00 25.95
CA ALA A 238 -0.84 12.85 25.19
C ALA A 238 -1.63 11.89 26.09
N SER A 239 -2.85 11.57 25.70
CA SER A 239 -3.72 10.64 26.41
C SER A 239 -3.15 9.21 26.40
N GLU A 240 -3.74 8.31 27.17
CA GLU A 240 -3.40 6.90 27.17
C GLU A 240 -3.60 6.27 25.78
N GLN A 241 -4.61 6.70 25.02
CA GLN A 241 -4.86 6.21 23.65
C GLN A 241 -3.74 6.61 22.69
N TRP A 242 -3.21 7.82 22.77
CA TRP A 242 -2.01 8.21 21.99
C TRP A 242 -0.82 7.30 22.29
N ARG A 243 -0.61 6.96 23.56
CA ARG A 243 0.48 6.08 24.00
C ARG A 243 0.26 4.63 23.58
N ALA A 244 -0.99 4.14 23.64
CA ALA A 244 -1.36 2.80 23.22
C ALA A 244 -1.19 2.55 21.70
N HIS A 245 -1.17 3.62 20.90
CA HIS A 245 -0.99 3.57 19.44
C HIS A 245 0.37 4.12 19.01
N ASP A 246 1.34 4.20 19.91
CA ASP A 246 2.69 4.70 19.65
C ASP A 246 3.66 3.52 19.43
N PRO A 247 4.10 3.24 18.18
CA PRO A 247 5.03 2.16 17.89
C PRO A 247 6.32 2.22 18.71
N SER A 248 6.82 3.41 19.06
CA SER A 248 8.05 3.56 19.84
C SER A 248 7.89 3.11 21.30
N LEU A 249 6.67 2.96 21.78
CA LEU A 249 6.33 2.41 23.10
C LEU A 249 5.93 0.93 23.08
N GLN A 250 5.92 0.30 21.89
CA GLN A 250 5.46 -1.09 21.68
C GLN A 250 6.62 -2.04 21.34
N LEU A 251 7.86 -1.67 21.63
CA LEU A 251 9.05 -2.42 21.18
C LEU A 251 9.07 -3.85 21.73
N ASP A 252 8.62 -4.07 22.97
CA ASP A 252 8.57 -5.43 23.54
C ASP A 252 7.57 -6.33 22.83
N GLN A 253 6.43 -5.79 22.41
CA GLN A 253 5.42 -6.52 21.64
C GLN A 253 5.91 -6.85 20.22
N LEU A 254 6.87 -6.09 19.69
CA LEU A 254 7.46 -6.30 18.36
C LEU A 254 8.63 -7.31 18.34
N ARG A 255 9.09 -7.80 19.50
CA ARG A 255 10.19 -8.76 19.55
C ARG A 255 9.90 -10.02 18.74
N GLY A 256 10.88 -10.43 17.92
CA GLY A 256 10.76 -11.59 17.04
C GLY A 256 9.84 -11.44 15.85
N LEU A 257 9.19 -10.27 15.65
CA LEU A 257 8.43 -10.00 14.43
C LEU A 257 9.37 -9.53 13.31
N PRO A 258 9.41 -10.20 12.16
CA PRO A 258 10.14 -9.69 11.00
C PRO A 258 9.55 -8.36 10.54
N MET A 259 10.41 -7.36 10.38
CA MET A 259 10.00 -6.01 9.99
C MET A 259 10.85 -5.52 8.80
N TYR A 260 10.20 -4.87 7.84
CA TYR A 260 10.84 -4.08 6.79
C TYR A 260 10.36 -2.63 6.93
N VAL A 261 11.30 -1.71 7.17
CA VAL A 261 10.98 -0.30 7.42
C VAL A 261 11.79 0.57 6.47
N SER A 262 11.13 1.44 5.70
CA SER A 262 11.84 2.30 4.75
C SER A 262 11.43 3.77 4.84
N SER A 263 12.33 4.64 4.40
CA SER A 263 12.11 6.06 4.11
C SER A 263 13.14 6.56 3.10
N ALA A 264 12.94 7.78 2.56
CA ALA A 264 13.82 8.37 1.57
C ALA A 264 14.43 9.71 2.03
N GLN A 265 15.23 10.36 1.16
CA GLN A 265 15.95 11.59 1.48
C GLN A 265 15.04 12.82 1.66
N GLY A 266 13.84 12.84 1.07
CA GLY A 266 12.94 13.97 1.19
C GLY A 266 13.48 15.24 0.53
N VAL A 267 13.70 16.30 1.32
CA VAL A 267 14.12 17.62 0.80
C VAL A 267 15.39 17.55 -0.06
N GLN A 268 16.35 16.70 0.27
CA GLN A 268 17.55 16.55 -0.54
C GLN A 268 17.25 16.05 -1.95
N SER A 269 16.19 15.25 -2.13
CA SER A 269 15.76 14.75 -3.45
C SER A 269 15.28 15.86 -4.40
N LEU A 270 14.96 17.06 -3.89
CA LEU A 270 14.64 18.22 -4.74
C LEU A 270 15.79 18.65 -5.66
N TRP A 271 17.02 18.24 -5.34
CA TRP A 271 18.24 18.58 -6.11
C TRP A 271 18.95 17.36 -6.69
N SER A 272 18.63 16.16 -6.24
CA SER A 272 19.38 14.95 -6.60
C SER A 272 18.56 13.89 -7.33
N ASP A 273 17.23 13.95 -7.25
CA ASP A 273 16.35 12.93 -7.82
C ASP A 273 15.83 13.38 -9.20
N PRO A 274 16.23 12.71 -10.30
CA PRO A 274 15.75 13.04 -11.63
C PRO A 274 14.23 13.01 -11.79
N GLU A 275 13.54 12.10 -11.08
CA GLU A 275 12.06 12.01 -11.12
C GLU A 275 11.42 13.24 -10.49
N VAL A 276 12.02 13.81 -9.45
CA VAL A 276 11.56 15.01 -8.78
C VAL A 276 11.89 16.26 -9.61
N LEU A 277 13.10 16.33 -10.15
CA LEU A 277 13.57 17.46 -10.97
C LEU A 277 12.79 17.64 -12.25
N ASN A 278 12.28 16.55 -12.83
CA ASN A 278 11.48 16.57 -14.06
C ASN A 278 9.98 16.84 -13.84
N ARG A 279 9.54 17.08 -12.59
CA ARG A 279 8.13 17.40 -12.33
C ARG A 279 7.76 18.79 -12.88
N PRO A 280 6.55 18.92 -13.47
CA PRO A 280 6.10 20.20 -14.00
C PRO A 280 6.07 21.31 -12.95
N VAL A 281 6.43 22.55 -13.33
CA VAL A 281 6.45 23.73 -12.44
C VAL A 281 5.15 23.92 -11.64
N PRO A 282 3.93 23.73 -12.20
CA PRO A 282 2.69 23.85 -11.43
C PRO A 282 2.57 22.87 -10.24
N GLN A 283 3.33 21.77 -10.25
CA GLN A 283 3.36 20.79 -9.17
C GLN A 283 4.43 21.10 -8.10
N LEU A 284 5.21 22.15 -8.26
CA LEU A 284 6.31 22.47 -7.37
C LEU A 284 5.89 22.65 -5.89
N PRO A 285 4.78 23.34 -5.55
CA PRO A 285 4.35 23.46 -4.15
C PRO A 285 4.04 22.11 -3.51
N ASP A 286 3.34 21.22 -4.22
CA ASP A 286 3.04 19.85 -3.76
C ASP A 286 4.32 19.01 -3.64
N THR A 287 5.23 19.13 -4.61
CA THR A 287 6.53 18.45 -4.60
C THR A 287 7.37 18.84 -3.38
N VAL A 288 7.45 20.13 -3.06
CA VAL A 288 8.16 20.64 -1.87
C VAL A 288 7.50 20.11 -0.60
N TRP A 289 6.17 20.16 -0.52
CA TRP A 289 5.43 19.62 0.63
C TRP A 289 5.72 18.14 0.85
N ARG A 290 5.65 17.31 -0.20
CA ARG A 290 5.99 15.89 -0.16
C ARG A 290 7.44 15.63 0.26
N ALA A 291 8.35 16.47 -0.19
CA ALA A 291 9.77 16.40 0.21
C ALA A 291 9.95 16.70 1.71
N VAL A 292 9.26 17.69 2.24
CA VAL A 292 9.27 18.02 3.68
C VAL A 292 8.69 16.86 4.49
N MET A 293 7.52 16.33 4.09
CA MET A 293 6.87 15.21 4.76
C MET A 293 7.80 13.97 4.82
N GLU A 294 8.49 13.67 3.72
CA GLU A 294 9.43 12.54 3.69
C GLU A 294 10.64 12.77 4.59
N SER A 295 11.15 14.01 4.67
CA SER A 295 12.26 14.34 5.60
C SER A 295 11.86 14.15 7.06
N VAL A 296 10.64 14.52 7.44
CA VAL A 296 10.11 14.31 8.79
C VAL A 296 9.93 12.81 9.06
N SER A 297 9.37 12.07 8.10
CA SER A 297 9.27 10.61 8.17
C SER A 297 10.64 9.95 8.35
N ARG A 298 11.63 10.38 7.57
CA ARG A 298 13.00 9.87 7.70
C ARG A 298 13.58 10.09 9.10
N ALA A 299 13.42 11.28 9.65
CA ALA A 299 13.88 11.59 11.01
C ALA A 299 13.18 10.69 12.06
N SER A 300 11.86 10.50 11.92
CA SER A 300 11.08 9.59 12.77
C SER A 300 11.54 8.13 12.62
N THR A 301 11.81 7.69 11.38
CA THR A 301 12.32 6.35 11.08
C THR A 301 13.70 6.12 11.71
N GLN A 302 14.61 7.09 11.60
CA GLN A 302 15.95 7.01 12.19
C GLN A 302 15.90 6.91 13.72
N ARG A 303 14.99 7.66 14.35
CA ARG A 303 14.76 7.55 15.80
C ARG A 303 14.21 6.18 16.17
N PHE A 304 13.21 5.69 15.45
CA PHE A 304 12.64 4.37 15.68
C PHE A 304 13.66 3.25 15.43
N GLU A 305 14.56 3.39 14.45
CA GLU A 305 15.67 2.45 14.24
C GLU A 305 16.61 2.37 15.46
N GLN A 306 16.98 3.52 16.06
CA GLN A 306 17.80 3.55 17.26
C GLN A 306 17.15 2.76 18.40
N ASP A 307 15.88 3.03 18.65
CA ASP A 307 15.10 2.39 19.71
C ASP A 307 14.90 0.88 19.43
N ALA A 308 14.60 0.52 18.18
CA ALA A 308 14.42 -0.86 17.72
C ALA A 308 15.72 -1.68 17.83
N ARG A 309 16.85 -1.11 17.43
CA ARG A 309 18.17 -1.76 17.56
C ARG A 309 18.55 -1.96 19.03
N ALA A 310 18.32 -0.96 19.88
CA ALA A 310 18.56 -1.06 21.32
C ALA A 310 17.68 -2.14 21.97
N ALA A 311 16.45 -2.33 21.47
CA ALA A 311 15.52 -3.37 21.92
C ALA A 311 15.81 -4.75 21.29
N GLY A 312 16.74 -4.88 20.33
CA GLY A 312 17.08 -6.13 19.66
C GLY A 312 15.96 -6.63 18.72
N LEU A 313 15.23 -5.74 18.05
CA LEU A 313 14.16 -6.12 17.13
C LEU A 313 14.73 -6.73 15.83
N ASN A 314 13.99 -7.68 15.26
CA ASN A 314 14.26 -8.26 13.93
C ASN A 314 13.72 -7.32 12.84
N ALA A 315 14.41 -6.20 12.62
CA ALA A 315 13.98 -5.17 11.69
C ALA A 315 15.08 -4.79 10.70
N GLN A 316 14.74 -4.79 9.41
CA GLN A 316 15.56 -4.23 8.36
C GLN A 316 15.11 -2.78 8.10
N PHE A 317 16.05 -1.84 8.24
CA PHE A 317 15.85 -0.43 7.90
C PHE A 317 16.52 -0.11 6.58
N VAL A 318 15.76 0.50 5.65
CA VAL A 318 16.21 0.84 4.31
C VAL A 318 15.99 2.34 4.07
N TYR A 319 17.06 3.02 3.66
CA TYR A 319 17.02 4.45 3.38
C TYR A 319 17.32 4.69 1.90
N SER A 320 16.28 4.98 1.14
CA SER A 320 16.45 5.31 -0.28
C SER A 320 17.23 6.61 -0.44
N PRO A 321 18.24 6.65 -1.32
CA PRO A 321 19.05 7.85 -1.54
C PRO A 321 18.24 8.97 -2.22
N ASN A 322 17.17 8.62 -2.91
CA ASN A 322 16.27 9.50 -3.61
C ASN A 322 14.82 9.17 -3.28
N GLY A 323 13.93 10.15 -3.39
CA GLY A 323 12.49 9.99 -3.20
C GLY A 323 11.88 11.04 -2.28
N ILE A 324 10.63 11.35 -2.54
CA ILE A 324 9.76 12.20 -1.73
C ILE A 324 8.52 11.40 -1.32
N HIS A 325 7.67 11.93 -0.47
CA HIS A 325 6.46 11.28 0.06
C HIS A 325 5.43 11.02 -1.04
N SER A 326 5.63 9.97 -1.84
CA SER A 326 4.89 9.73 -3.08
C SER A 326 4.75 8.24 -3.43
N TRP A 327 3.81 7.95 -4.33
CA TRP A 327 3.53 6.58 -4.75
C TRP A 327 4.68 5.95 -5.55
N GLU A 328 5.47 6.74 -6.25
CA GLU A 328 6.67 6.26 -6.97
C GLU A 328 7.68 5.66 -5.99
N LEU A 329 7.90 6.33 -4.85
CA LEU A 329 8.74 5.81 -3.76
C LEU A 329 8.13 4.53 -3.17
N TRP A 330 6.86 4.57 -2.77
CA TRP A 330 6.21 3.48 -2.04
C TRP A 330 6.02 2.22 -2.90
N GLY A 331 5.70 2.36 -4.19
CA GLY A 331 5.61 1.23 -5.12
C GLY A 331 6.95 0.52 -5.30
N ARG A 332 8.04 1.29 -5.43
CA ARG A 332 9.40 0.76 -5.50
C ARG A 332 9.80 0.04 -4.20
N ASP A 333 9.57 0.68 -3.05
CA ASP A 333 9.95 0.13 -1.75
C ASP A 333 9.10 -1.11 -1.39
N ALA A 334 7.85 -1.16 -1.81
CA ALA A 334 7.00 -2.35 -1.67
C ALA A 334 7.53 -3.53 -2.51
N ALA A 335 8.02 -3.27 -3.71
CA ALA A 335 8.66 -4.30 -4.53
C ALA A 335 9.96 -4.84 -3.89
N LEU A 336 10.74 -3.97 -3.25
CA LEU A 336 11.92 -4.38 -2.47
C LEU A 336 11.53 -5.17 -1.20
N ALA A 337 10.41 -4.84 -0.57
CA ALA A 337 9.91 -5.54 0.61
C ALA A 337 9.30 -6.92 0.29
N ARG A 338 8.89 -7.18 -0.97
CA ARG A 338 8.22 -8.42 -1.39
C ARG A 338 8.91 -9.71 -0.91
N PRO A 339 10.23 -9.92 -1.11
CA PRO A 339 10.87 -11.16 -0.64
C PRO A 339 10.83 -11.32 0.88
N HIS A 340 10.86 -10.23 1.65
CA HIS A 340 10.72 -10.27 3.11
C HIS A 340 9.30 -10.67 3.55
N ILE A 341 8.29 -10.17 2.84
CA ILE A 341 6.88 -10.52 3.07
C ILE A 341 6.65 -12.01 2.79
N LEU A 342 7.05 -12.47 1.61
CA LEU A 342 6.87 -13.86 1.19
C LEU A 342 7.65 -14.81 2.10
N GLY A 343 8.93 -14.54 2.38
CA GLY A 343 9.76 -15.37 3.23
C GLY A 343 9.22 -15.51 4.66
N ALA A 344 8.68 -14.44 5.25
CA ALA A 344 8.07 -14.48 6.59
C ALA A 344 6.76 -15.30 6.62
N LEU A 345 6.09 -15.47 5.49
CA LEU A 345 4.88 -16.29 5.34
C LEU A 345 5.18 -17.71 4.83
N GLY A 346 6.44 -18.03 4.55
CA GLY A 346 6.84 -19.34 4.02
C GLY A 346 6.37 -19.57 2.58
N LEU A 347 6.44 -18.51 1.73
CA LEU A 347 6.03 -18.53 0.33
C LEU A 347 7.22 -18.34 -0.61
#